data_020585004f343b6a20f8e4603bb56e38
#
_entry.id   020585004f343b6a20f8e4603bb56e38
#
_cell.length_a   1.000
_cell.length_b   1.000
_cell.length_c   1.000
_cell.angle_alpha   90.00
_cell.angle_beta   90.00
_cell.angle_gamma   90.00
#
_symmetry.space_group_name_H-M   'P 1'
#
loop_
_entity.id
_entity.type
_entity.pdbx_description
1 polymer ?
#
loop_
_entity_poly.entity_id
_entity_poly.type
_entity_poly.pdbx_seq_one_letter_code
_entity_poly.pdbx_strand_id
1 'polypeptide(L)'
;MRRRDGEVEFDARQFRGRARLLAGLLALTAIVLTGRSVQLQVFDQQFIARQADMRHARTAKMVAHRGAIVDRFGEPLAVSSPVDTVWVDPSEFAEGGDGIARLARELKLNRQWLAQRVASNLDREFLYVARHLEPKQADELRKLGIPGVYFQREYKRFYPNSEVTGHLLGFTNLDEDGLEGLEFAYDRSLAGIDGAKRVIQDGHGRVIQNVEVQRAPVQGEDLETSIDLRIQYLAYRELKSAIRTHRARAGTVIVLDIATGEVLAMVNQPSFNPNDRTQRELSRYRNRAVTDIFEPGSSIKPFVVAAALASGRYGVNSTIDAVPIKVGARTIRDHHELGIIDIGQVLALSSNVAMARIALSLDRDQMHGTLRDLGFGKVTESGFPGESAGLLSGTSSWKPINVATMAYGYGLSVTPLQLAQAYATIGALGLHRPVTFRRVDAPPAGERALPAKVARDLMALLEGVVTNTGGTGGKAAVPGYRVAGKTGTAWKAIPGGYSRDRY
;
A
#
# COMPACT_ATOMS: atom_id res chain seq x y z
N MET A 1 -103.37 53.97 24.66
CA MET A 1 -102.10 53.22 24.55
C MET A 1 -102.00 52.63 23.16
N ARG A 2 -101.31 53.28 22.22
CA ARG A 2 -101.16 52.80 20.83
C ARG A 2 -99.66 52.72 20.55
N ARG A 3 -99.17 51.44 20.31
CA ARG A 3 -97.86 51.23 19.76
C ARG A 3 -97.80 51.63 18.30
N ARG A 4 -96.88 52.46 17.90
CA ARG A 4 -96.52 52.70 16.51
C ARG A 4 -95.45 51.73 16.10
N ASP A 5 -95.72 50.83 15.18
CA ASP A 5 -94.77 50.00 14.47
C ASP A 5 -94.12 50.88 13.40
N GLY A 6 -92.81 51.11 13.56
CA GLY A 6 -92.04 51.84 12.55
C GLY A 6 -91.45 50.81 11.56
N GLU A 7 -92.07 50.67 10.42
CA GLU A 7 -91.48 49.98 9.27
C GLU A 7 -90.23 50.75 8.77
N VAL A 8 -89.05 50.17 8.85
CA VAL A 8 -87.88 50.72 8.23
C VAL A 8 -87.97 50.37 6.74
N GLU A 9 -88.34 51.29 5.92
CA GLU A 9 -88.32 51.20 4.46
C GLU A 9 -86.85 51.03 3.98
N PHE A 10 -86.48 49.81 3.59
CA PHE A 10 -85.19 49.50 3.01
C PHE A 10 -85.08 50.10 1.60
N ASP A 11 -84.32 51.19 1.44
CA ASP A 11 -84.09 51.81 0.13
C ASP A 11 -83.19 50.88 -0.76
N ALA A 12 -83.85 50.06 -1.52
CA ALA A 12 -83.24 49.05 -2.43
C ALA A 12 -82.36 49.70 -3.48
N ARG A 13 -82.39 51.04 -3.69
CA ARG A 13 -81.55 51.74 -4.69
C ARG A 13 -80.10 51.91 -4.18
N GLN A 14 -79.91 52.19 -2.90
CA GLN A 14 -78.59 52.34 -2.29
C GLN A 14 -77.85 51.01 -2.20
N PHE A 15 -78.55 49.89 -1.94
CA PHE A 15 -78.02 48.56 -1.91
C PHE A 15 -77.56 48.08 -3.32
N ARG A 16 -78.28 48.42 -4.39
CA ARG A 16 -77.94 48.10 -5.76
C ARG A 16 -76.61 48.75 -6.21
N GLY A 17 -76.38 49.98 -5.80
CA GLY A 17 -75.06 50.62 -6.08
C GLY A 17 -73.85 49.97 -5.39
N ARG A 18 -74.01 49.65 -4.09
CA ARG A 18 -72.99 48.99 -3.31
C ARG A 18 -72.74 47.53 -3.80
N ALA A 19 -73.83 46.84 -4.14
CA ALA A 19 -73.74 45.49 -4.71
C ALA A 19 -72.98 45.41 -6.07
N ARG A 20 -73.28 46.48 -6.97
CA ARG A 20 -72.52 46.56 -8.24
C ARG A 20 -71.05 46.91 -8.03
N LEU A 21 -70.74 47.77 -7.04
CA LEU A 21 -69.36 48.07 -6.69
C LEU A 21 -68.59 46.82 -6.14
N LEU A 22 -69.23 46.06 -5.26
CA LEU A 22 -68.71 44.84 -4.75
C LEU A 22 -68.52 43.75 -5.87
N ALA A 23 -69.52 43.62 -6.73
CA ALA A 23 -69.43 42.69 -7.87
C ALA A 23 -68.32 43.13 -8.87
N GLY A 24 -68.17 44.45 -9.10
CA GLY A 24 -67.07 44.95 -9.92
C GLY A 24 -65.69 44.74 -9.33
N LEU A 25 -65.56 44.89 -8.00
CA LEU A 25 -64.33 44.66 -7.29
C LEU A 25 -63.95 43.12 -7.34
N LEU A 26 -64.95 42.24 -7.12
CA LEU A 26 -64.75 40.80 -7.24
C LEU A 26 -64.37 40.35 -8.65
N ALA A 27 -65.06 40.96 -9.67
CA ALA A 27 -64.73 40.69 -11.07
C ALA A 27 -63.32 41.18 -11.43
N LEU A 28 -62.93 42.36 -10.97
CA LEU A 28 -61.54 42.83 -11.16
C LEU A 28 -60.52 41.94 -10.49
N THR A 29 -60.77 41.55 -9.25
CA THR A 29 -59.89 40.63 -8.51
C THR A 29 -59.75 39.24 -9.24
N ALA A 30 -60.90 38.75 -9.73
CA ALA A 30 -60.90 37.50 -10.51
C ALA A 30 -60.09 37.62 -11.82
N ILE A 31 -60.21 38.74 -12.53
CA ILE A 31 -59.46 39.04 -13.75
C ILE A 31 -57.95 39.12 -13.44
N VAL A 32 -57.59 39.85 -12.36
CA VAL A 32 -56.16 39.94 -11.95
C VAL A 32 -55.61 38.58 -11.54
N LEU A 33 -56.35 37.80 -10.76
CA LEU A 33 -55.93 36.45 -10.37
C LEU A 33 -55.81 35.49 -11.56
N THR A 34 -56.77 35.56 -12.49
CA THR A 34 -56.69 34.74 -13.74
C THR A 34 -55.53 35.17 -14.61
N GLY A 35 -55.32 36.46 -14.79
CA GLY A 35 -54.16 37.01 -15.53
C GLY A 35 -52.83 36.57 -14.91
N ARG A 36 -52.72 36.62 -13.58
CA ARG A 36 -51.56 36.16 -12.85
C ARG A 36 -51.37 34.64 -12.96
N SER A 37 -52.46 33.89 -12.93
CA SER A 37 -52.42 32.41 -13.10
C SER A 37 -51.92 32.05 -14.50
N VAL A 38 -52.43 32.71 -15.52
CA VAL A 38 -52.00 32.53 -16.92
C VAL A 38 -50.52 32.92 -17.06
N GLN A 39 -50.10 34.03 -16.50
CA GLN A 39 -48.71 34.46 -16.51
C GLN A 39 -47.82 33.36 -15.90
N LEU A 40 -48.13 32.87 -14.70
CA LEU A 40 -47.35 31.84 -13.99
C LEU A 40 -47.38 30.48 -14.68
N GLN A 41 -48.52 30.06 -15.25
CA GLN A 41 -48.69 28.74 -15.83
C GLN A 41 -48.27 28.65 -17.31
N VAL A 42 -48.30 29.76 -18.06
CA VAL A 42 -48.00 29.76 -19.49
C VAL A 42 -46.67 30.47 -19.79
N PHE A 43 -46.47 31.65 -19.28
CA PHE A 43 -45.29 32.48 -19.60
C PHE A 43 -44.08 32.17 -18.70
N ASP A 44 -44.31 31.99 -17.41
CA ASP A 44 -43.26 31.80 -16.42
C ASP A 44 -43.02 30.31 -16.08
N GLN A 45 -43.76 29.38 -16.71
CA GLN A 45 -43.65 27.94 -16.42
C GLN A 45 -42.21 27.41 -16.53
N GLN A 46 -41.52 27.79 -17.59
CA GLN A 46 -40.11 27.35 -17.78
C GLN A 46 -39.15 28.00 -16.79
N PHE A 47 -39.42 29.23 -16.36
CA PHE A 47 -38.61 29.91 -15.37
C PHE A 47 -38.82 29.31 -13.97
N ILE A 48 -40.07 29.02 -13.58
CA ILE A 48 -40.41 28.40 -12.31
C ILE A 48 -39.88 26.97 -12.26
N ALA A 49 -40.00 26.20 -13.34
CA ALA A 49 -39.45 24.87 -13.46
C ALA A 49 -37.91 24.90 -13.30
N ARG A 50 -37.21 25.80 -13.98
CA ARG A 50 -35.76 25.99 -13.83
C ARG A 50 -35.35 26.39 -12.41
N GLN A 51 -36.12 27.28 -11.73
CA GLN A 51 -35.83 27.61 -10.34
C GLN A 51 -36.07 26.44 -9.37
N ALA A 52 -37.11 25.66 -9.59
CA ALA A 52 -37.36 24.41 -8.84
C ALA A 52 -36.24 23.42 -9.05
N ASP A 53 -35.83 23.19 -10.32
CA ASP A 53 -34.72 22.32 -10.67
C ASP A 53 -33.39 22.80 -10.04
N MET A 54 -33.11 24.09 -10.01
CA MET A 54 -31.91 24.63 -9.37
C MET A 54 -31.89 24.45 -7.84
N ARG A 55 -33.06 24.46 -7.19
CA ARG A 55 -33.17 24.25 -5.73
C ARG A 55 -33.00 22.76 -5.32
N HIS A 56 -33.45 21.85 -6.19
CA HIS A 56 -33.44 20.41 -5.94
C HIS A 56 -32.35 19.66 -6.69
N ALA A 57 -31.64 20.32 -7.61
CA ALA A 57 -30.54 19.70 -8.33
C ALA A 57 -29.28 19.60 -7.44
N ARG A 58 -28.76 18.41 -7.29
CA ARG A 58 -27.49 18.12 -6.61
C ARG A 58 -26.55 17.40 -7.56
N THR A 59 -25.26 17.58 -7.33
CA THR A 59 -24.24 16.78 -8.00
C THR A 59 -23.95 15.56 -7.13
N ALA A 60 -24.30 14.38 -7.64
CA ALA A 60 -23.98 13.11 -7.02
C ALA A 60 -22.69 12.55 -7.62
N LYS A 61 -21.81 12.08 -6.76
CA LYS A 61 -20.55 11.40 -7.13
C LYS A 61 -20.86 10.05 -7.79
N MET A 62 -20.18 9.75 -8.88
CA MET A 62 -20.14 8.42 -9.50
C MET A 62 -18.78 7.81 -9.20
N VAL A 63 -18.71 6.88 -8.26
CA VAL A 63 -17.46 6.28 -7.83
C VAL A 63 -16.83 5.51 -8.99
N ALA A 64 -15.55 5.78 -9.29
CA ALA A 64 -14.76 4.98 -10.20
C ALA A 64 -14.45 3.61 -9.55
N HIS A 65 -14.39 2.56 -10.37
CA HIS A 65 -13.93 1.26 -9.88
C HIS A 65 -12.41 1.26 -9.79
N ARG A 66 -11.87 0.88 -8.62
CA ARG A 66 -10.43 0.76 -8.41
C ARG A 66 -9.89 -0.43 -9.20
N GLY A 67 -8.80 -0.22 -9.96
CA GLY A 67 -8.13 -1.25 -10.74
C GLY A 67 -7.68 -2.44 -9.89
N ALA A 68 -7.69 -3.63 -10.47
CA ALA A 68 -7.18 -4.83 -9.82
C ALA A 68 -5.64 -4.81 -9.72
N ILE A 69 -5.09 -5.50 -8.73
CA ILE A 69 -3.67 -5.86 -8.71
C ILE A 69 -3.60 -7.35 -8.99
N VAL A 70 -2.83 -7.72 -10.01
CA VAL A 70 -2.67 -9.11 -10.41
C VAL A 70 -1.20 -9.53 -10.40
N ASP A 71 -0.95 -10.83 -10.27
CA ASP A 71 0.37 -11.39 -10.42
C ASP A 71 0.82 -11.39 -11.89
N ARG A 72 2.03 -11.87 -12.18
CA ARG A 72 2.58 -11.91 -13.55
C ARG A 72 1.83 -12.84 -14.52
N PHE A 73 0.89 -13.65 -14.04
CA PHE A 73 0.06 -14.57 -14.83
C PHE A 73 -1.40 -14.16 -14.85
N GLY A 74 -1.77 -13.02 -14.26
CA GLY A 74 -3.14 -12.51 -14.19
C GLY A 74 -3.93 -13.01 -12.98
N GLU A 75 -3.30 -13.75 -12.04
CA GLU A 75 -3.99 -14.19 -10.82
C GLU A 75 -4.24 -13.02 -9.88
N PRO A 76 -5.47 -12.86 -9.34
CA PRO A 76 -5.83 -11.70 -8.54
C PRO A 76 -5.12 -11.68 -7.19
N LEU A 77 -4.44 -10.58 -6.91
CA LEU A 77 -3.81 -10.28 -5.63
C LEU A 77 -4.64 -9.30 -4.80
N ALA A 78 -5.30 -8.33 -5.45
CA ALA A 78 -6.25 -7.41 -4.83
C ALA A 78 -7.35 -7.04 -5.83
N VAL A 79 -8.60 -7.10 -5.38
CA VAL A 79 -9.79 -6.77 -6.18
C VAL A 79 -10.76 -5.93 -5.37
N SER A 80 -11.54 -5.06 -6.05
CA SER A 80 -12.61 -4.30 -5.42
C SER A 80 -13.94 -4.98 -5.68
N SER A 81 -14.59 -5.43 -4.61
CA SER A 81 -15.87 -6.12 -4.68
C SER A 81 -17.02 -5.16 -4.35
N PRO A 82 -18.15 -5.22 -5.08
CA PRO A 82 -19.30 -4.39 -4.78
C PRO A 82 -19.92 -4.79 -3.43
N VAL A 83 -20.19 -3.76 -2.62
CA VAL A 83 -20.81 -3.88 -1.29
C VAL A 83 -21.88 -2.81 -1.15
N ASP A 84 -22.72 -2.93 -0.13
CA ASP A 84 -23.73 -1.93 0.16
C ASP A 84 -23.44 -1.24 1.50
N THR A 85 -23.68 0.05 1.54
CA THR A 85 -23.61 0.86 2.74
C THR A 85 -25.02 1.27 3.15
N VAL A 86 -25.37 1.07 4.41
CA VAL A 86 -26.63 1.50 5.00
C VAL A 86 -26.47 2.85 5.65
N TRP A 87 -27.29 3.78 5.24
CA TRP A 87 -27.39 5.09 5.85
C TRP A 87 -28.84 5.42 6.18
N VAL A 88 -29.07 6.36 7.07
CA VAL A 88 -30.41 6.81 7.45
C VAL A 88 -30.52 8.32 7.30
N ASP A 89 -31.74 8.78 6.98
CA ASP A 89 -32.16 10.13 7.30
C ASP A 89 -32.61 10.11 8.77
N PRO A 90 -31.88 10.78 9.69
CA PRO A 90 -32.18 10.66 11.11
C PRO A 90 -33.57 11.16 11.49
N SER A 91 -34.11 12.17 10.81
CA SER A 91 -35.44 12.73 11.09
C SER A 91 -36.53 11.74 10.71
N GLU A 92 -36.52 11.22 9.47
CA GLU A 92 -37.48 10.25 8.98
C GLU A 92 -37.37 8.91 9.73
N PHE A 93 -36.16 8.47 10.02
CA PHE A 93 -35.90 7.21 10.73
C PHE A 93 -36.35 7.27 12.19
N ALA A 94 -36.24 8.42 12.87
CA ALA A 94 -36.72 8.61 14.25
C ALA A 94 -38.25 8.52 14.35
N GLU A 95 -38.99 8.96 13.33
CA GLU A 95 -40.44 8.91 13.27
C GLU A 95 -40.96 7.48 12.95
N GLY A 96 -40.11 6.58 12.44
CA GLY A 96 -40.46 5.24 11.96
C GLY A 96 -40.78 4.19 13.02
N GLY A 97 -41.16 4.54 14.24
CA GLY A 97 -41.64 3.62 15.27
C GLY A 97 -40.57 2.63 15.77
N ASP A 98 -40.71 1.32 15.48
CA ASP A 98 -39.77 0.28 15.93
C ASP A 98 -38.56 0.09 14.99
N GLY A 99 -38.38 0.96 13.99
CA GLY A 99 -37.33 0.90 12.97
C GLY A 99 -35.94 0.76 13.57
N ILE A 100 -35.62 1.54 14.63
CA ILE A 100 -34.33 1.50 15.33
C ILE A 100 -34.07 0.09 15.90
N ALA A 101 -35.09 -0.53 16.51
CA ALA A 101 -34.92 -1.86 17.12
C ALA A 101 -34.74 -2.96 16.07
N ARG A 102 -35.47 -2.84 14.95
CA ARG A 102 -35.37 -3.79 13.81
C ARG A 102 -34.01 -3.69 13.14
N LEU A 103 -33.57 -2.47 12.81
CA LEU A 103 -32.28 -2.22 12.15
C LEU A 103 -31.11 -2.65 13.06
N ALA A 104 -31.17 -2.31 14.35
CA ALA A 104 -30.12 -2.68 15.30
C ALA A 104 -29.97 -4.20 15.45
N ARG A 105 -31.11 -4.95 15.44
CA ARG A 105 -31.12 -6.40 15.52
C ARG A 105 -30.48 -7.05 14.30
N GLU A 106 -30.87 -6.62 13.09
CA GLU A 106 -30.32 -7.18 11.84
C GLU A 106 -28.86 -6.88 11.65
N LEU A 107 -28.42 -5.68 12.01
CA LEU A 107 -27.02 -5.26 11.92
C LEU A 107 -26.18 -5.69 13.14
N LYS A 108 -26.79 -6.39 14.13
CA LYS A 108 -26.15 -6.78 15.39
C LYS A 108 -25.50 -5.60 16.14
N LEU A 109 -26.16 -4.44 16.06
CA LEU A 109 -25.72 -3.22 16.73
C LEU A 109 -26.40 -3.07 18.09
N ASN A 110 -25.76 -2.32 19.01
CA ASN A 110 -26.40 -1.94 20.25
C ASN A 110 -27.56 -0.93 19.97
N ARG A 111 -28.79 -1.29 20.35
CA ARG A 111 -30.00 -0.46 20.14
C ARG A 111 -29.87 0.94 20.77
N GLN A 112 -29.34 1.01 21.99
CA GLN A 112 -29.21 2.29 22.70
C GLN A 112 -28.20 3.19 22.02
N TRP A 113 -27.07 2.63 21.59
CA TRP A 113 -26.04 3.35 20.81
C TRP A 113 -26.64 3.90 19.51
N LEU A 114 -27.38 3.09 18.76
CA LEU A 114 -28.00 3.52 17.49
C LEU A 114 -29.05 4.63 17.74
N ALA A 115 -29.92 4.47 18.75
CA ALA A 115 -30.90 5.47 19.13
C ALA A 115 -30.25 6.81 19.52
N GLN A 116 -29.20 6.78 20.36
CA GLN A 116 -28.48 7.98 20.76
C GLN A 116 -27.78 8.66 19.56
N ARG A 117 -27.18 7.86 18.67
CA ARG A 117 -26.51 8.36 17.47
C ARG A 117 -27.49 9.06 16.52
N VAL A 118 -28.69 8.51 16.33
CA VAL A 118 -29.76 9.12 15.53
C VAL A 118 -30.24 10.41 16.21
N ALA A 119 -30.58 10.34 17.50
CA ALA A 119 -31.08 11.50 18.24
C ALA A 119 -30.09 12.69 18.29
N SER A 120 -28.78 12.41 18.29
CA SER A 120 -27.73 13.43 18.27
C SER A 120 -27.46 14.04 16.87
N ASN A 121 -28.16 13.61 15.81
CA ASN A 121 -27.95 14.04 14.44
C ASN A 121 -29.25 14.30 13.68
N LEU A 122 -30.33 14.68 14.39
CA LEU A 122 -31.66 14.94 13.78
C LEU A 122 -31.65 16.12 12.80
N ASP A 123 -30.66 16.98 12.87
CA ASP A 123 -30.42 18.12 11.98
C ASP A 123 -29.75 17.73 10.65
N ARG A 124 -29.38 16.47 10.48
CA ARG A 124 -28.73 15.95 9.28
C ARG A 124 -29.69 15.15 8.42
N GLU A 125 -29.53 15.27 7.12
CA GLU A 125 -30.26 14.45 6.12
C GLU A 125 -29.58 13.10 5.83
N PHE A 126 -28.37 12.87 6.37
CA PHE A 126 -27.54 11.72 6.06
C PHE A 126 -26.70 11.30 7.25
N LEU A 127 -26.81 10.01 7.64
CA LEU A 127 -26.02 9.42 8.71
C LEU A 127 -25.66 7.95 8.35
N TYR A 128 -24.36 7.65 8.21
CA TYR A 128 -23.93 6.27 8.06
C TYR A 128 -24.25 5.43 9.30
N VAL A 129 -24.90 4.27 9.10
CA VAL A 129 -25.19 3.30 10.15
C VAL A 129 -24.23 2.09 10.05
N ALA A 130 -24.09 1.52 8.88
CA ALA A 130 -23.16 0.43 8.62
C ALA A 130 -22.62 0.51 7.20
N ARG A 131 -21.30 0.39 7.06
CA ARG A 131 -20.64 0.37 5.75
C ARG A 131 -20.17 -1.02 5.42
N HIS A 132 -20.06 -1.30 4.12
CA HIS A 132 -19.47 -2.52 3.56
C HIS A 132 -20.23 -3.81 3.95
N LEU A 133 -21.55 -3.77 3.89
CA LEU A 133 -22.37 -4.98 4.03
C LEU A 133 -22.27 -5.84 2.78
N GLU A 134 -22.31 -7.14 2.97
CA GLU A 134 -22.44 -8.06 1.85
C GLU A 134 -23.80 -7.86 1.14
N PRO A 135 -23.86 -8.00 -0.19
CA PRO A 135 -25.10 -7.80 -0.95
C PRO A 135 -26.28 -8.58 -0.43
N LYS A 136 -26.09 -9.83 -0.02
CA LYS A 136 -27.15 -10.66 0.56
C LYS A 136 -27.76 -10.06 1.83
N GLN A 137 -26.91 -9.58 2.73
CA GLN A 137 -27.35 -8.94 3.98
C GLN A 137 -28.08 -7.62 3.70
N ALA A 138 -27.58 -6.84 2.74
CA ALA A 138 -28.25 -5.62 2.32
C ALA A 138 -29.63 -5.88 1.69
N ASP A 139 -29.78 -6.96 0.90
CA ASP A 139 -31.06 -7.36 0.31
C ASP A 139 -32.07 -7.81 1.37
N GLU A 140 -31.62 -8.51 2.40
CA GLU A 140 -32.48 -8.88 3.54
C GLU A 140 -32.98 -7.64 4.28
N LEU A 141 -32.09 -6.66 4.52
CA LEU A 141 -32.47 -5.38 5.12
C LEU A 141 -33.46 -4.58 4.25
N ARG A 142 -33.26 -4.55 2.92
CA ARG A 142 -34.19 -3.88 1.99
C ARG A 142 -35.59 -4.43 2.07
N LYS A 143 -35.74 -5.75 2.23
CA LYS A 143 -37.04 -6.44 2.37
C LYS A 143 -37.82 -6.01 3.63
N LEU A 144 -37.14 -5.52 4.64
CA LEU A 144 -37.77 -5.02 5.87
C LEU A 144 -38.56 -3.73 5.64
N GLY A 145 -38.23 -2.94 4.61
CA GLY A 145 -38.94 -1.71 4.26
C GLY A 145 -38.99 -0.69 5.40
N ILE A 146 -37.90 -0.52 6.14
CA ILE A 146 -37.85 0.40 7.29
C ILE A 146 -37.81 1.86 6.75
N PRO A 147 -38.76 2.72 7.11
CA PRO A 147 -38.75 4.12 6.70
C PRO A 147 -37.46 4.83 7.16
N GLY A 148 -36.96 5.75 6.34
CA GLY A 148 -35.74 6.52 6.62
C GLY A 148 -34.43 5.72 6.52
N VAL A 149 -34.47 4.44 6.07
CA VAL A 149 -33.28 3.60 5.82
C VAL A 149 -33.03 3.49 4.33
N TYR A 150 -31.81 3.83 3.93
CA TYR A 150 -31.37 3.88 2.55
C TYR A 150 -30.11 3.08 2.32
N PHE A 151 -29.82 2.75 1.06
CA PHE A 151 -28.70 1.94 0.64
C PHE A 151 -27.93 2.65 -0.47
N GLN A 152 -26.61 2.66 -0.32
CA GLN A 152 -25.68 3.18 -1.32
C GLN A 152 -24.72 2.05 -1.73
N ARG A 153 -24.55 1.86 -3.03
CA ARG A 153 -23.54 0.95 -3.56
C ARG A 153 -22.16 1.57 -3.39
N GLU A 154 -21.26 0.82 -2.76
CA GLU A 154 -19.84 1.14 -2.59
C GLU A 154 -18.97 -0.04 -3.07
N TYR A 155 -17.67 0.11 -2.98
CA TYR A 155 -16.72 -0.96 -3.22
C TYR A 155 -15.92 -1.22 -1.95
N LYS A 156 -15.45 -2.46 -1.81
CA LYS A 156 -14.57 -2.88 -0.72
C LYS A 156 -13.40 -3.63 -1.29
N ARG A 157 -12.20 -3.17 -0.99
CA ARG A 157 -10.97 -3.85 -1.36
C ARG A 157 -10.85 -5.18 -0.64
N PHE A 158 -10.55 -6.22 -1.39
CA PHE A 158 -10.38 -7.59 -0.92
C PHE A 158 -9.07 -8.17 -1.43
N TYR A 159 -8.35 -8.87 -0.54
CA TYR A 159 -7.05 -9.47 -0.77
C TYR A 159 -7.15 -10.99 -0.65
N PRO A 160 -7.34 -11.73 -1.76
CA PRO A 160 -7.59 -13.18 -1.73
C PRO A 160 -6.50 -13.97 -1.00
N ASN A 161 -5.25 -13.53 -1.13
CA ASN A 161 -4.09 -14.22 -0.58
C ASN A 161 -3.73 -13.79 0.86
N SER A 162 -4.54 -12.93 1.48
CA SER A 162 -4.45 -12.55 2.89
C SER A 162 -3.01 -12.24 3.36
N GLU A 163 -2.49 -13.00 4.35
CA GLU A 163 -1.17 -12.80 4.95
C GLU A 163 0.01 -13.02 3.98
N VAL A 164 -0.19 -13.79 2.89
CA VAL A 164 0.87 -14.16 1.95
C VAL A 164 1.41 -12.94 1.21
N THR A 165 0.52 -11.98 0.90
CA THR A 165 0.82 -10.79 0.12
C THR A 165 0.69 -9.49 0.92
N GLY A 166 0.36 -9.56 2.21
CA GLY A 166 0.00 -8.40 3.01
C GLY A 166 1.05 -7.28 3.00
N HIS A 167 2.32 -7.58 3.25
CA HIS A 167 3.39 -6.57 3.23
C HIS A 167 3.72 -6.02 1.84
N LEU A 168 3.48 -6.83 0.81
CA LEU A 168 3.70 -6.44 -0.57
C LEU A 168 2.62 -5.46 -1.02
N LEU A 169 1.35 -5.87 -0.87
CA LEU A 169 0.21 -5.08 -1.33
C LEU A 169 -0.07 -3.89 -0.42
N GLY A 170 0.14 -4.05 0.89
CA GLY A 170 -0.36 -3.09 1.85
C GLY A 170 -1.88 -3.19 1.99
N PHE A 171 -2.53 -2.07 2.18
CA PHE A 171 -3.99 -1.98 2.33
C PHE A 171 -4.51 -0.58 2.01
N THR A 172 -5.83 -0.47 1.82
CA THR A 172 -6.54 0.78 1.61
C THR A 172 -7.30 1.21 2.86
N ASN A 173 -7.78 2.47 2.90
CA ASN A 173 -8.79 2.90 3.87
C ASN A 173 -10.19 2.38 3.51
N LEU A 174 -11.24 2.91 4.16
CA LEU A 174 -12.64 2.55 3.86
C LEU A 174 -13.13 3.11 2.53
N ASP A 175 -12.51 4.14 2.01
CA ASP A 175 -12.86 4.80 0.75
C ASP A 175 -11.98 4.31 -0.41
N GLU A 176 -11.23 3.23 -0.19
CA GLU A 176 -10.29 2.59 -1.09
C GLU A 176 -9.05 3.43 -1.46
N ASP A 177 -8.71 4.50 -0.70
CA ASP A 177 -7.43 5.17 -0.87
C ASP A 177 -6.30 4.29 -0.34
N GLY A 178 -5.22 4.16 -1.09
CA GLY A 178 -4.05 3.36 -0.71
C GLY A 178 -3.28 3.97 0.46
N LEU A 179 -3.01 3.17 1.50
CA LEU A 179 -2.30 3.63 2.70
C LEU A 179 -0.88 3.07 2.83
N GLU A 180 -0.64 1.88 2.33
CA GLU A 180 0.62 1.16 2.46
C GLU A 180 0.91 0.31 1.20
N GLY A 181 2.16 -0.09 1.01
CA GLY A 181 2.58 -1.06 -0.01
C GLY A 181 2.33 -0.61 -1.44
N LEU A 182 2.04 -1.56 -2.33
CA LEU A 182 1.73 -1.28 -3.73
C LEU A 182 0.41 -0.53 -3.90
N GLU A 183 -0.55 -0.71 -2.98
CA GLU A 183 -1.79 0.08 -2.98
C GLU A 183 -1.52 1.57 -2.84
N PHE A 184 -0.54 1.97 -2.00
CA PHE A 184 -0.11 3.35 -1.87
C PHE A 184 0.79 3.80 -3.04
N ALA A 185 1.78 2.98 -3.40
CA ALA A 185 2.74 3.32 -4.45
C ALA A 185 2.07 3.62 -5.81
N TYR A 186 1.00 2.89 -6.12
CA TYR A 186 0.26 2.99 -7.39
C TYR A 186 -1.15 3.55 -7.20
N ASP A 187 -1.44 4.21 -6.07
CA ASP A 187 -2.79 4.68 -5.75
C ASP A 187 -3.39 5.54 -6.87
N ARG A 188 -2.59 6.46 -7.42
CA ARG A 188 -3.04 7.38 -8.48
C ARG A 188 -3.54 6.68 -9.75
N SER A 189 -2.92 5.59 -10.16
CA SER A 189 -3.35 4.82 -11.32
C SER A 189 -4.48 3.86 -10.99
N LEU A 190 -4.42 3.24 -9.79
CA LEU A 190 -5.43 2.29 -9.34
C LEU A 190 -6.78 2.94 -9.04
N ALA A 191 -6.82 4.13 -8.42
CA ALA A 191 -8.05 4.76 -7.95
C ALA A 191 -8.99 5.21 -9.08
N GLY A 192 -8.44 5.51 -10.27
CA GLY A 192 -9.23 6.11 -11.35
C GLY A 192 -9.66 7.54 -11.05
N ILE A 193 -10.66 8.02 -11.76
CA ILE A 193 -11.21 9.38 -11.60
C ILE A 193 -12.72 9.29 -11.47
N ASP A 194 -13.24 9.74 -10.34
CA ASP A 194 -14.68 9.75 -10.11
C ASP A 194 -15.43 10.62 -11.12
N GLY A 195 -16.58 10.13 -11.52
CA GLY A 195 -17.56 10.85 -12.30
C GLY A 195 -18.48 11.72 -11.45
N ALA A 196 -19.31 12.49 -12.13
CA ALA A 196 -20.32 13.32 -11.53
C ALA A 196 -21.61 13.27 -12.35
N LYS A 197 -22.75 13.09 -11.70
CA LYS A 197 -24.08 13.19 -12.32
C LYS A 197 -24.92 14.20 -11.60
N ARG A 198 -25.70 14.92 -12.37
CA ARG A 198 -26.74 15.82 -11.85
C ARG A 198 -27.99 15.00 -11.55
N VAL A 199 -28.48 15.10 -10.34
CA VAL A 199 -29.69 14.42 -9.88
C VAL A 199 -30.66 15.44 -9.31
N ILE A 200 -31.97 15.18 -9.44
CA ILE A 200 -33.00 15.89 -8.69
C ILE A 200 -33.29 15.06 -7.45
N GLN A 201 -33.16 15.69 -6.29
CA GLN A 201 -33.49 15.09 -5.00
C GLN A 201 -34.76 15.72 -4.44
N ASP A 202 -35.59 14.91 -3.74
CA ASP A 202 -36.71 15.45 -2.96
C ASP A 202 -36.20 16.17 -1.70
N GLY A 203 -37.12 16.73 -0.92
CA GLY A 203 -36.81 17.38 0.36
C GLY A 203 -36.18 16.45 1.40
N HIS A 204 -36.15 15.17 1.15
CA HIS A 204 -35.55 14.10 1.99
C HIS A 204 -34.24 13.54 1.39
N GLY A 205 -33.68 14.21 0.39
CA GLY A 205 -32.43 13.77 -0.23
C GLY A 205 -32.54 12.56 -1.17
N ARG A 206 -33.73 12.04 -1.44
CA ARG A 206 -33.95 10.89 -2.34
C ARG A 206 -33.81 11.32 -3.80
N VAL A 207 -33.04 10.57 -4.58
CA VAL A 207 -32.94 10.80 -6.02
C VAL A 207 -34.25 10.42 -6.69
N ILE A 208 -35.01 11.45 -7.11
CA ILE A 208 -36.26 11.30 -7.86
C ILE A 208 -35.95 11.05 -9.34
N GLN A 209 -34.95 11.76 -9.88
CA GLN A 209 -34.61 11.69 -11.29
C GLN A 209 -33.11 11.89 -11.52
N ASN A 210 -32.51 11.05 -12.36
CA ASN A 210 -31.19 11.33 -12.93
C ASN A 210 -31.37 12.27 -14.12
N VAL A 211 -30.76 13.45 -14.05
CA VAL A 211 -30.95 14.49 -15.10
C VAL A 211 -29.91 14.33 -16.18
N GLU A 212 -28.63 14.30 -15.79
CA GLU A 212 -27.54 14.31 -16.76
C GLU A 212 -26.25 13.74 -16.11
N VAL A 213 -25.48 13.00 -16.89
CA VAL A 213 -24.12 12.64 -16.54
C VAL A 213 -23.21 13.81 -16.92
N GLN A 214 -22.74 14.57 -15.94
CA GLN A 214 -21.85 15.71 -16.17
C GLN A 214 -20.44 15.26 -16.55
N ARG A 215 -19.96 14.19 -15.91
CA ARG A 215 -18.69 13.55 -16.20
C ARG A 215 -18.80 12.06 -15.92
N ALA A 216 -18.49 11.24 -16.91
CA ALA A 216 -18.39 9.79 -16.69
C ALA A 216 -17.17 9.45 -15.81
N PRO A 217 -17.25 8.44 -14.94
CA PRO A 217 -16.09 7.96 -14.20
C PRO A 217 -15.06 7.34 -15.14
N VAL A 218 -13.80 7.59 -14.89
CA VAL A 218 -12.68 6.88 -15.54
C VAL A 218 -12.25 5.79 -14.58
N GLN A 219 -12.36 4.54 -15.00
CA GLN A 219 -11.98 3.40 -14.16
C GLN A 219 -10.47 3.41 -13.89
N GLY A 220 -10.06 2.90 -12.73
CA GLY A 220 -8.66 2.70 -12.41
C GLY A 220 -8.01 1.67 -13.33
N GLU A 221 -6.73 1.82 -13.59
CA GLU A 221 -5.94 0.89 -14.38
C GLU A 221 -5.54 -0.32 -13.53
N ASP A 222 -5.59 -1.51 -14.11
CA ASP A 222 -5.09 -2.71 -13.46
C ASP A 222 -3.56 -2.67 -13.39
N LEU A 223 -3.00 -3.14 -12.27
CA LEU A 223 -1.57 -3.24 -12.05
C LEU A 223 -1.12 -4.70 -12.26
N GLU A 224 -0.47 -4.96 -13.38
CA GLU A 224 0.23 -6.22 -13.60
C GLU A 224 1.58 -6.18 -12.86
N THR A 225 1.70 -7.00 -11.82
CA THR A 225 2.94 -7.09 -11.04
C THR A 225 3.90 -8.14 -11.59
N SER A 226 5.16 -8.00 -11.21
CA SER A 226 6.20 -9.00 -11.48
C SER A 226 6.10 -10.25 -10.61
N ILE A 227 5.25 -10.23 -9.59
CA ILE A 227 5.13 -11.29 -8.59
C ILE A 227 4.67 -12.60 -9.22
N ASP A 228 5.35 -13.70 -8.88
CA ASP A 228 4.85 -15.05 -9.09
C ASP A 228 4.23 -15.56 -7.78
N LEU A 229 2.91 -15.66 -7.74
CA LEU A 229 2.18 -16.04 -6.52
C LEU A 229 2.60 -17.41 -5.98
N ARG A 230 3.05 -18.33 -6.83
CA ARG A 230 3.53 -19.66 -6.41
C ARG A 230 4.85 -19.55 -5.64
N ILE A 231 5.78 -18.71 -6.13
CA ILE A 231 7.06 -18.44 -5.46
C ILE A 231 6.81 -17.66 -4.17
N GLN A 232 5.92 -16.67 -4.20
CA GLN A 232 5.51 -15.87 -3.04
C GLN A 232 4.94 -16.77 -1.92
N TYR A 233 4.04 -17.68 -2.27
CA TYR A 233 3.45 -18.61 -1.31
C TYR A 233 4.47 -19.59 -0.74
N LEU A 234 5.35 -20.15 -1.59
CA LEU A 234 6.43 -21.04 -1.15
C LEU A 234 7.36 -20.33 -0.17
N ALA A 235 7.82 -19.12 -0.54
CA ALA A 235 8.68 -18.30 0.31
C ALA A 235 8.02 -17.97 1.65
N TYR A 236 6.72 -17.62 1.63
CA TYR A 236 5.94 -17.35 2.84
C TYR A 236 5.89 -18.58 3.76
N ARG A 237 5.56 -19.75 3.23
CA ARG A 237 5.43 -20.99 3.98
C ARG A 237 6.77 -21.38 4.63
N GLU A 238 7.85 -21.36 3.87
CA GLU A 238 9.17 -21.76 4.34
C GLU A 238 9.74 -20.76 5.36
N LEU A 239 9.57 -19.46 5.12
CA LEU A 239 9.97 -18.43 6.07
C LEU A 239 9.21 -18.55 7.40
N LYS A 240 7.88 -18.74 7.34
CA LYS A 240 7.05 -18.94 8.54
C LYS A 240 7.48 -20.16 9.35
N SER A 241 7.84 -21.26 8.67
CA SER A 241 8.39 -22.47 9.27
C SER A 241 9.75 -22.21 9.92
N ALA A 242 10.67 -21.55 9.21
CA ALA A 242 12.00 -21.23 9.72
C ALA A 242 11.93 -20.32 10.96
N ILE A 243 11.10 -19.27 10.94
CA ILE A 243 10.89 -18.39 12.09
C ILE A 243 10.44 -19.16 13.33
N ARG A 244 9.51 -20.10 13.17
CA ARG A 244 9.03 -20.95 14.28
C ARG A 244 10.12 -21.90 14.79
N THR A 245 10.77 -22.61 13.88
CA THR A 245 11.80 -23.60 14.20
C THR A 245 12.98 -22.97 14.95
N HIS A 246 13.43 -21.81 14.49
CA HIS A 246 14.60 -21.13 15.04
C HIS A 246 14.23 -20.07 16.09
N ARG A 247 12.94 -19.89 16.42
CA ARG A 247 12.43 -18.88 17.36
C ARG A 247 12.94 -17.47 17.03
N ALA A 248 13.07 -17.18 15.72
CA ALA A 248 13.52 -15.89 15.25
C ALA A 248 12.43 -14.84 15.46
N ARG A 249 12.81 -13.58 15.73
CA ARG A 249 11.86 -12.49 15.93
C ARG A 249 11.23 -11.98 14.65
N ALA A 250 12.02 -11.99 13.59
CA ALA A 250 11.63 -11.55 12.26
C ALA A 250 12.47 -12.23 11.19
N GLY A 251 12.00 -12.18 9.96
CA GLY A 251 12.74 -12.65 8.80
C GLY A 251 12.16 -12.12 7.51
N THR A 252 12.97 -12.16 6.46
CA THR A 252 12.62 -11.69 5.13
C THR A 252 13.14 -12.66 4.08
N VAL A 253 12.35 -12.91 3.03
CA VAL A 253 12.78 -13.59 1.80
C VAL A 253 12.49 -12.68 0.62
N ILE A 254 13.47 -12.51 -0.25
CA ILE A 254 13.35 -11.76 -1.50
C ILE A 254 13.86 -12.64 -2.62
N VAL A 255 13.10 -12.72 -3.71
CA VAL A 255 13.47 -13.42 -4.94
C VAL A 255 13.41 -12.42 -6.09
N LEU A 256 14.55 -12.21 -6.75
CA LEU A 256 14.68 -11.33 -7.90
C LEU A 256 14.99 -12.13 -9.16
N ASP A 257 14.41 -11.73 -10.27
CA ASP A 257 14.90 -12.11 -11.59
C ASP A 257 16.13 -11.27 -11.95
N ILE A 258 17.27 -11.92 -12.16
CA ILE A 258 18.54 -11.25 -12.43
C ILE A 258 18.61 -10.62 -13.83
N ALA A 259 17.79 -11.10 -14.76
CA ALA A 259 17.78 -10.58 -16.13
C ALA A 259 16.99 -9.28 -16.23
N THR A 260 15.91 -9.14 -15.43
CA THR A 260 14.97 -8.03 -15.53
C THR A 260 15.00 -7.07 -14.34
N GLY A 261 15.48 -7.51 -13.18
CA GLY A 261 15.35 -6.77 -11.91
C GLY A 261 13.97 -6.89 -11.27
N GLU A 262 13.08 -7.71 -11.83
CA GLU A 262 11.74 -7.97 -11.31
C GLU A 262 11.79 -8.65 -9.94
N VAL A 263 10.93 -8.20 -9.03
CA VAL A 263 10.68 -8.89 -7.76
C VAL A 263 9.68 -10.00 -8.02
N LEU A 264 10.12 -11.25 -7.97
CA LEU A 264 9.26 -12.43 -8.11
C LEU A 264 8.55 -12.79 -6.82
N ALA A 265 9.20 -12.52 -5.67
CA ALA A 265 8.60 -12.65 -4.35
C ALA A 265 9.28 -11.74 -3.33
N MET A 266 8.48 -11.21 -2.39
CA MET A 266 8.96 -10.44 -1.24
C MET A 266 8.06 -10.74 -0.03
N VAL A 267 8.61 -11.43 0.95
CA VAL A 267 7.90 -11.93 2.12
C VAL A 267 8.59 -11.46 3.40
N ASN A 268 7.78 -11.05 4.37
CA ASN A 268 8.25 -10.72 5.70
C ASN A 268 7.50 -11.52 6.77
N GLN A 269 8.14 -11.80 7.89
CA GLN A 269 7.53 -12.30 9.11
C GLN A 269 7.95 -11.42 10.31
N PRO A 270 7.05 -11.21 11.28
CA PRO A 270 5.65 -11.63 11.35
C PRO A 270 4.79 -10.94 10.29
N SER A 271 3.85 -11.67 9.71
CA SER A 271 2.91 -11.17 8.70
C SER A 271 1.61 -10.62 9.32
N PHE A 272 0.80 -9.97 8.50
CA PHE A 272 -0.54 -9.51 8.85
C PHE A 272 -1.54 -9.79 7.72
N ASN A 273 -2.82 -9.88 8.05
CA ASN A 273 -3.89 -10.02 7.07
C ASN A 273 -4.48 -8.64 6.74
N PRO A 274 -4.34 -8.12 5.50
CA PRO A 274 -4.87 -6.81 5.13
C PRO A 274 -6.41 -6.74 5.13
N ASN A 275 -7.11 -7.89 5.10
CA ASN A 275 -8.57 -7.93 5.26
C ASN A 275 -9.02 -7.75 6.72
N ASP A 276 -8.14 -8.00 7.69
CA ASP A 276 -8.45 -7.88 9.12
C ASP A 276 -8.00 -6.53 9.67
N ARG A 277 -8.94 -5.61 9.79
CA ARG A 277 -8.71 -4.25 10.32
C ARG A 277 -8.73 -4.17 11.85
N THR A 278 -8.92 -5.28 12.55
CA THR A 278 -8.90 -5.33 14.02
C THR A 278 -7.50 -5.41 14.59
N GLN A 279 -6.51 -5.82 13.79
CA GLN A 279 -5.11 -5.88 14.17
C GLN A 279 -4.56 -4.45 14.37
N ARG A 280 -4.19 -4.13 15.62
CA ARG A 280 -3.72 -2.77 16.00
C ARG A 280 -2.21 -2.67 16.17
N GLU A 281 -1.48 -3.78 15.98
CA GLU A 281 -0.04 -3.80 16.15
C GLU A 281 0.67 -3.22 14.91
N LEU A 282 0.91 -1.92 14.92
CA LEU A 282 1.55 -1.18 13.80
C LEU A 282 2.90 -1.76 13.38
N SER A 283 3.63 -2.39 14.29
CA SER A 283 4.92 -3.03 14.01
C SER A 283 4.82 -4.16 13.00
N ARG A 284 3.63 -4.76 12.82
CA ARG A 284 3.37 -5.83 11.86
C ARG A 284 3.16 -5.34 10.45
N TYR A 285 2.74 -4.10 10.25
CA TYR A 285 2.52 -3.55 8.90
C TYR A 285 3.81 -3.21 8.18
N ARG A 286 4.90 -3.04 8.94
CA ARG A 286 6.19 -2.61 8.43
C ARG A 286 6.79 -3.62 7.46
N ASN A 287 7.06 -3.22 6.23
CA ASN A 287 7.76 -4.02 5.24
C ASN A 287 9.27 -3.99 5.48
N ARG A 288 9.77 -4.97 6.25
CA ARG A 288 11.17 -5.05 6.69
C ARG A 288 12.15 -5.21 5.53
N ALA A 289 11.71 -5.76 4.41
CA ALA A 289 12.54 -5.96 3.23
C ALA A 289 13.13 -4.64 2.69
N VAL A 290 12.39 -3.53 2.85
CA VAL A 290 12.75 -2.21 2.30
C VAL A 290 13.04 -1.17 3.37
N THR A 291 12.50 -1.33 4.59
CA THR A 291 12.62 -0.31 5.64
C THR A 291 13.68 -0.62 6.69
N ASP A 292 13.90 -1.92 7.01
CA ASP A 292 14.85 -2.30 8.06
C ASP A 292 16.26 -2.34 7.53
N ILE A 293 17.15 -1.70 8.26
CA ILE A 293 18.59 -1.75 7.97
C ILE A 293 19.29 -2.63 8.99
N PHE A 294 20.28 -3.37 8.53
CA PHE A 294 21.11 -4.25 9.37
C PHE A 294 22.53 -4.31 8.86
N GLU A 295 23.46 -4.61 9.73
CA GLU A 295 24.84 -4.88 9.35
C GLU A 295 24.90 -6.26 8.65
N PRO A 296 25.35 -6.36 7.38
CA PRO A 296 25.23 -7.58 6.58
C PRO A 296 26.15 -8.72 7.01
N GLY A 297 27.11 -8.46 7.90
CA GLY A 297 28.09 -9.46 8.28
C GLY A 297 28.81 -10.03 7.07
N SER A 298 29.13 -11.33 7.12
CA SER A 298 29.91 -11.99 6.05
C SER A 298 29.24 -12.00 4.67
N SER A 299 27.96 -11.62 4.54
CA SER A 299 27.32 -11.51 3.22
C SER A 299 27.84 -10.33 2.38
N ILE A 300 28.60 -9.37 2.97
CA ILE A 300 29.26 -8.28 2.24
C ILE A 300 30.57 -8.72 1.54
N LYS A 301 31.20 -9.80 2.00
CA LYS A 301 32.55 -10.24 1.55
C LYS A 301 32.69 -10.36 0.03
N PRO A 302 31.70 -10.91 -0.71
CA PRO A 302 31.78 -10.98 -2.16
C PRO A 302 31.99 -9.62 -2.83
N PHE A 303 31.37 -8.56 -2.31
CA PHE A 303 31.47 -7.23 -2.90
C PHE A 303 32.82 -6.56 -2.64
N VAL A 304 33.45 -6.84 -1.51
CA VAL A 304 34.82 -6.40 -1.23
C VAL A 304 35.82 -7.21 -2.07
N VAL A 305 35.60 -8.52 -2.28
CA VAL A 305 36.38 -9.33 -3.23
C VAL A 305 36.19 -8.80 -4.66
N ALA A 306 34.98 -8.39 -5.05
CA ALA A 306 34.74 -7.75 -6.35
C ALA A 306 35.63 -6.49 -6.53
N ALA A 307 35.70 -5.63 -5.51
CA ALA A 307 36.60 -4.47 -5.52
C ALA A 307 38.08 -4.88 -5.64
N ALA A 308 38.48 -5.93 -4.94
CA ALA A 308 39.84 -6.47 -5.00
C ALA A 308 40.21 -7.00 -6.40
N LEU A 309 39.32 -7.76 -7.02
CA LEU A 309 39.51 -8.27 -8.39
C LEU A 309 39.48 -7.13 -9.42
N ALA A 310 38.57 -6.17 -9.27
CA ALA A 310 38.45 -5.02 -10.16
C ALA A 310 39.67 -4.09 -10.09
N SER A 311 40.37 -4.02 -8.95
CA SER A 311 41.59 -3.24 -8.79
C SER A 311 42.80 -3.81 -9.57
N GLY A 312 42.68 -5.06 -10.05
CA GLY A 312 43.81 -5.80 -10.68
C GLY A 312 44.92 -6.22 -9.70
N ARG A 313 44.83 -5.85 -8.42
CA ARG A 313 45.78 -6.24 -7.38
C ARG A 313 45.68 -7.70 -6.99
N TYR A 314 44.50 -8.28 -7.13
CA TYR A 314 44.20 -9.67 -6.84
C TYR A 314 43.60 -10.36 -8.06
N GLY A 315 43.95 -11.63 -8.23
CA GLY A 315 43.30 -12.56 -9.14
C GLY A 315 42.66 -13.73 -8.37
N VAL A 316 41.89 -14.56 -9.04
CA VAL A 316 41.20 -15.72 -8.43
C VAL A 316 42.12 -16.69 -7.70
N ASN A 317 43.38 -16.80 -8.15
CA ASN A 317 44.40 -17.69 -7.59
C ASN A 317 45.33 -16.98 -6.59
N SER A 318 45.08 -15.70 -6.28
CA SER A 318 45.88 -14.98 -5.29
C SER A 318 45.71 -15.59 -3.91
N THR A 319 46.84 -15.74 -3.20
CA THR A 319 46.87 -16.29 -1.84
C THR A 319 47.01 -15.17 -0.82
N ILE A 320 46.37 -15.32 0.33
CA ILE A 320 46.37 -14.39 1.44
C ILE A 320 46.73 -15.10 2.73
N ASP A 321 47.61 -14.51 3.50
CA ASP A 321 47.93 -14.97 4.86
C ASP A 321 46.75 -14.65 5.80
N ALA A 322 46.12 -15.70 6.36
CA ALA A 322 45.01 -15.60 7.29
C ALA A 322 45.42 -15.73 8.78
N VAL A 323 46.70 -15.54 9.09
CA VAL A 323 47.20 -15.44 10.46
C VAL A 323 46.65 -14.18 11.14
N PRO A 324 46.22 -14.24 12.42
CA PRO A 324 45.64 -13.13 13.13
C PRO A 324 46.38 -11.82 12.97
N ILE A 325 45.63 -10.71 12.71
CA ILE A 325 46.20 -9.39 12.45
C ILE A 325 45.77 -8.39 13.52
N LYS A 326 46.71 -7.55 13.98
CA LYS A 326 46.41 -6.41 14.88
C LYS A 326 46.19 -5.16 14.06
N VAL A 327 45.02 -4.53 14.24
CA VAL A 327 44.63 -3.27 13.60
C VAL A 327 44.27 -2.26 14.69
N GLY A 328 45.16 -1.32 14.93
CA GLY A 328 45.07 -0.43 16.08
C GLY A 328 45.11 -1.23 17.41
N ALA A 329 44.14 -1.03 18.26
CA ALA A 329 44.02 -1.72 19.56
C ALA A 329 43.31 -3.10 19.45
N ARG A 330 42.76 -3.46 18.27
CA ARG A 330 41.98 -4.70 18.11
C ARG A 330 42.77 -5.75 17.36
N THR A 331 42.65 -7.01 17.79
CA THR A 331 43.15 -8.20 17.05
C THR A 331 41.97 -8.86 16.34
N ILE A 332 42.07 -8.99 15.03
CA ILE A 332 41.11 -9.73 14.19
C ILE A 332 41.59 -11.18 14.11
N ARG A 333 40.65 -12.09 14.35
CA ARG A 333 40.90 -13.57 14.34
C ARG A 333 39.77 -14.25 13.60
N ASP A 334 40.08 -15.38 13.00
CA ASP A 334 39.10 -16.35 12.50
C ASP A 334 38.72 -17.36 13.59
N HIS A 335 37.70 -18.16 13.34
CA HIS A 335 37.29 -19.23 14.26
C HIS A 335 38.34 -20.35 14.35
N HIS A 336 39.09 -20.56 13.27
CA HIS A 336 40.18 -21.53 13.16
C HIS A 336 41.38 -20.83 12.52
N GLU A 337 42.58 -21.33 12.80
CA GLU A 337 43.80 -20.91 12.12
C GLU A 337 43.84 -21.51 10.71
N LEU A 338 43.84 -20.63 9.70
CA LEU A 338 43.72 -21.04 8.30
C LEU A 338 45.06 -21.01 7.53
N GLY A 339 46.07 -20.29 8.05
CA GLY A 339 47.35 -20.13 7.37
C GLY A 339 47.24 -19.35 6.05
N ILE A 340 47.91 -19.81 5.01
CA ILE A 340 47.86 -19.22 3.67
C ILE A 340 46.71 -19.86 2.89
N ILE A 341 45.78 -19.08 2.43
CA ILE A 341 44.54 -19.52 1.71
C ILE A 341 44.35 -18.71 0.43
N ASP A 342 43.74 -19.29 -0.58
CA ASP A 342 43.38 -18.59 -1.81
C ASP A 342 42.06 -17.80 -1.67
N ILE A 343 41.74 -16.95 -2.65
CA ILE A 343 40.49 -16.11 -2.66
C ILE A 343 39.21 -16.96 -2.57
N GLY A 344 39.20 -18.15 -3.19
CA GLY A 344 38.07 -19.08 -3.12
C GLY A 344 37.86 -19.58 -1.69
N GLN A 345 38.96 -20.00 -1.05
CA GLN A 345 38.94 -20.41 0.36
C GLN A 345 38.61 -19.27 1.30
N VAL A 346 39.02 -18.02 1.03
CA VAL A 346 38.60 -16.82 1.79
C VAL A 346 37.07 -16.72 1.85
N LEU A 347 36.39 -16.91 0.73
CA LEU A 347 34.93 -16.86 0.65
C LEU A 347 34.29 -18.14 1.22
N ALA A 348 34.79 -19.33 0.86
CA ALA A 348 34.24 -20.62 1.27
C ALA A 348 34.30 -20.82 2.79
N LEU A 349 35.43 -20.54 3.41
CA LEU A 349 35.67 -20.63 4.85
C LEU A 349 35.27 -19.37 5.60
N SER A 350 34.92 -18.31 4.88
CA SER A 350 34.49 -17.03 5.42
C SER A 350 35.51 -16.33 6.35
N SER A 351 36.82 -16.31 5.96
CA SER A 351 37.89 -15.69 6.76
C SER A 351 37.68 -14.19 6.95
N ASN A 352 37.65 -13.72 8.19
CA ASN A 352 37.63 -12.29 8.53
C ASN A 352 39.02 -11.69 8.44
N VAL A 353 40.04 -12.45 8.80
CA VAL A 353 41.44 -12.01 8.78
C VAL A 353 41.90 -11.73 7.35
N ALA A 354 41.67 -12.68 6.44
CA ALA A 354 42.03 -12.52 5.03
C ALA A 354 41.25 -11.32 4.41
N MET A 355 39.96 -11.19 4.70
CA MET A 355 39.15 -10.03 4.23
C MET A 355 39.67 -8.69 4.74
N ALA A 356 40.06 -8.59 6.03
CA ALA A 356 40.64 -7.42 6.60
C ALA A 356 41.97 -7.03 5.89
N ARG A 357 42.85 -8.02 5.61
CA ARG A 357 44.11 -7.79 4.87
C ARG A 357 43.85 -7.31 3.44
N ILE A 358 42.91 -7.96 2.74
CA ILE A 358 42.49 -7.53 1.39
C ILE A 358 42.05 -6.06 1.43
N ALA A 359 41.08 -5.72 2.27
CA ALA A 359 40.52 -4.38 2.33
C ALA A 359 41.55 -3.30 2.73
N LEU A 360 42.44 -3.61 3.68
CA LEU A 360 43.50 -2.70 4.10
C LEU A 360 44.57 -2.45 3.01
N SER A 361 44.68 -3.34 2.03
CA SER A 361 45.57 -3.21 0.89
C SER A 361 44.96 -2.45 -0.28
N LEU A 362 43.64 -2.28 -0.30
CA LEU A 362 42.92 -1.55 -1.37
C LEU A 362 42.94 -0.05 -1.14
N ASP A 363 42.83 0.70 -2.24
CA ASP A 363 42.47 2.10 -2.18
C ASP A 363 41.05 2.25 -1.63
N ARG A 364 40.87 3.18 -0.65
CA ARG A 364 39.59 3.36 0.05
C ARG A 364 38.52 3.91 -0.86
N ASP A 365 38.88 4.84 -1.74
CA ASP A 365 37.92 5.48 -2.64
C ASP A 365 37.49 4.52 -3.73
N GLN A 366 38.40 3.66 -4.21
CA GLN A 366 38.07 2.59 -5.15
C GLN A 366 37.13 1.54 -4.50
N MET A 367 37.42 1.12 -3.27
CA MET A 367 36.53 0.18 -2.56
C MET A 367 35.17 0.77 -2.31
N HIS A 368 35.12 2.03 -1.84
CA HIS A 368 33.86 2.76 -1.63
C HIS A 368 33.09 2.93 -2.93
N GLY A 369 33.76 3.35 -4.02
CA GLY A 369 33.14 3.49 -5.34
C GLY A 369 32.48 2.20 -5.81
N THR A 370 33.21 1.06 -5.72
CA THR A 370 32.65 -0.25 -6.07
C THR A 370 31.41 -0.58 -5.25
N LEU A 371 31.41 -0.34 -3.93
CA LEU A 371 30.23 -0.59 -3.09
C LEU A 371 29.06 0.31 -3.49
N ARG A 372 29.32 1.59 -3.80
CA ARG A 372 28.27 2.52 -4.27
C ARG A 372 27.69 2.13 -5.63
N ASP A 373 28.52 1.67 -6.56
CA ASP A 373 28.09 1.24 -7.88
C ASP A 373 27.23 -0.03 -7.82
N LEU A 374 27.44 -0.84 -6.77
CA LEU A 374 26.61 -2.00 -6.43
C LEU A 374 25.32 -1.64 -5.66
N GLY A 375 25.03 -0.34 -5.44
CA GLY A 375 23.80 0.16 -4.84
C GLY A 375 23.83 0.39 -3.33
N PHE A 376 24.94 0.11 -2.62
CA PHE A 376 25.04 0.36 -1.18
C PHE A 376 25.06 1.86 -0.87
N GLY A 377 24.30 2.28 0.13
CA GLY A 377 24.14 3.70 0.49
C GLY A 377 23.22 4.50 -0.44
N LYS A 378 22.46 3.82 -1.31
CA LYS A 378 21.44 4.39 -2.20
C LYS A 378 20.13 3.63 -2.02
N VAL A 379 18.98 4.25 -2.30
CA VAL A 379 17.70 3.52 -2.43
C VAL A 379 17.73 2.63 -3.67
N THR A 380 16.93 1.56 -3.69
CA THR A 380 16.89 0.60 -4.81
C THR A 380 16.09 1.09 -6.01
N GLU A 381 15.45 2.27 -5.87
CA GLU A 381 14.58 2.90 -6.87
C GLU A 381 13.39 2.02 -7.31
N SER A 382 12.99 1.10 -6.44
CA SER A 382 11.85 0.20 -6.70
C SER A 382 10.50 0.92 -6.70
N GLY A 383 10.45 2.15 -6.18
CA GLY A 383 9.22 2.92 -5.99
C GLY A 383 8.36 2.44 -4.81
N PHE A 384 8.86 1.48 -4.03
CA PHE A 384 8.13 1.01 -2.85
C PHE A 384 8.19 2.05 -1.72
N PRO A 385 7.07 2.33 -1.02
CA PRO A 385 7.05 3.37 0.01
C PRO A 385 7.96 3.04 1.20
N GLY A 386 8.66 4.06 1.70
CA GLY A 386 9.49 3.93 2.89
C GLY A 386 10.84 3.24 2.69
N GLU A 387 11.34 3.11 1.46
CA GLU A 387 12.68 2.58 1.20
C GLU A 387 13.75 3.33 1.99
N SER A 388 14.66 2.57 2.61
CA SER A 388 15.85 3.09 3.26
C SER A 388 17.08 2.94 2.37
N ALA A 389 17.91 3.99 2.32
CA ALA A 389 19.20 3.94 1.62
C ALA A 389 20.27 3.12 2.36
N GLY A 390 20.00 2.63 3.56
CA GLY A 390 21.05 2.06 4.39
C GLY A 390 22.07 3.09 4.85
N LEU A 391 23.27 2.63 5.20
CA LEU A 391 24.36 3.50 5.64
C LEU A 391 25.69 3.04 5.04
N LEU A 392 26.29 3.85 4.19
CA LEU A 392 27.66 3.72 3.73
C LEU A 392 28.34 5.10 3.92
N SER A 393 29.20 5.23 4.94
CA SER A 393 29.86 6.48 5.25
C SER A 393 30.95 6.82 4.21
N GLY A 394 31.22 8.13 4.03
CA GLY A 394 32.30 8.58 3.14
C GLY A 394 33.70 8.19 3.66
N THR A 395 34.64 8.01 2.73
CA THR A 395 36.01 7.51 2.98
C THR A 395 36.82 8.38 3.91
N SER A 396 36.55 9.69 3.99
CA SER A 396 37.23 10.64 4.90
C SER A 396 37.07 10.25 6.38
N SER A 397 36.00 9.55 6.74
CA SER A 397 35.75 9.08 8.11
C SER A 397 36.39 7.70 8.41
N TRP A 398 36.97 7.02 7.41
CA TRP A 398 37.46 5.66 7.55
C TRP A 398 38.83 5.57 8.19
N LYS A 399 38.87 5.13 9.42
CA LYS A 399 40.11 4.70 10.07
C LYS A 399 40.47 3.27 9.62
N PRO A 400 41.74 2.83 9.73
CA PRO A 400 42.12 1.44 9.35
C PRO A 400 41.23 0.36 9.94
N ILE A 401 40.80 0.51 11.19
CA ILE A 401 39.90 -0.45 11.85
C ILE A 401 38.51 -0.46 11.19
N ASN A 402 38.00 0.68 10.75
CA ASN A 402 36.71 0.76 10.05
C ASN A 402 36.78 0.04 8.71
N VAL A 403 37.87 0.24 7.93
CA VAL A 403 38.10 -0.47 6.66
C VAL A 403 38.14 -1.98 6.89
N ALA A 404 38.90 -2.40 7.89
CA ALA A 404 39.05 -3.82 8.23
C ALA A 404 37.71 -4.45 8.64
N THR A 405 36.90 -3.78 9.49
CA THR A 405 35.61 -4.32 9.95
C THR A 405 34.54 -4.30 8.87
N MET A 406 34.55 -3.27 8.01
CA MET A 406 33.63 -3.18 6.86
C MET A 406 33.83 -4.34 5.88
N ALA A 407 35.05 -4.82 5.72
CA ALA A 407 35.34 -5.96 4.85
C ALA A 407 34.62 -7.24 5.20
N TYR A 408 34.17 -7.38 6.45
CA TYR A 408 33.37 -8.53 6.90
C TYR A 408 32.00 -8.11 7.50
N GLY A 409 31.55 -6.89 7.16
CA GLY A 409 30.15 -6.46 7.26
C GLY A 409 29.76 -5.74 8.53
N TYR A 410 30.69 -5.02 9.18
CA TYR A 410 30.39 -4.13 10.30
C TYR A 410 30.74 -2.68 9.95
N GLY A 411 29.95 -1.74 10.47
CA GLY A 411 30.15 -0.30 10.21
C GLY A 411 29.51 0.22 8.92
N LEU A 412 28.74 -0.63 8.23
CA LEU A 412 27.78 -0.24 7.20
C LEU A 412 26.44 -0.94 7.49
N SER A 413 25.35 -0.37 6.98
CA SER A 413 24.04 -1.00 7.11
C SER A 413 23.33 -1.00 5.78
N VAL A 414 22.60 -2.07 5.50
CA VAL A 414 21.92 -2.31 4.22
C VAL A 414 20.49 -2.78 4.48
N THR A 415 19.59 -2.56 3.51
CA THR A 415 18.29 -3.24 3.51
C THR A 415 18.42 -4.63 2.89
N PRO A 416 17.52 -5.57 3.22
CA PRO A 416 17.46 -6.87 2.52
C PRO A 416 17.34 -6.72 1.00
N LEU A 417 16.54 -5.72 0.52
CA LEU A 417 16.35 -5.49 -0.91
C LEU A 417 17.63 -4.98 -1.59
N GLN A 418 18.38 -4.04 -0.96
CA GLN A 418 19.69 -3.61 -1.46
C GLN A 418 20.66 -4.78 -1.58
N LEU A 419 20.72 -5.64 -0.57
CA LEU A 419 21.60 -6.80 -0.59
C LEU A 419 21.22 -7.76 -1.71
N ALA A 420 19.93 -8.02 -1.92
CA ALA A 420 19.44 -8.86 -3.02
C ALA A 420 19.78 -8.27 -4.38
N GLN A 421 19.61 -6.94 -4.58
CA GLN A 421 19.95 -6.24 -5.82
C GLN A 421 21.46 -6.31 -6.11
N ALA A 422 22.30 -6.14 -5.09
CA ALA A 422 23.75 -6.26 -5.25
C ALA A 422 24.17 -7.68 -5.69
N TYR A 423 23.55 -8.74 -5.12
CA TYR A 423 23.77 -10.11 -5.59
C TYR A 423 23.22 -10.33 -7.01
N ALA A 424 22.05 -9.79 -7.34
CA ALA A 424 21.50 -9.83 -8.70
C ALA A 424 22.44 -9.16 -9.72
N THR A 425 23.13 -8.08 -9.32
CA THR A 425 24.16 -7.42 -10.15
C THR A 425 25.33 -8.35 -10.48
N ILE A 426 25.79 -9.16 -9.51
CA ILE A 426 26.83 -10.17 -9.77
C ILE A 426 26.29 -11.21 -10.76
N GLY A 427 25.08 -11.76 -10.53
CA GLY A 427 24.43 -12.74 -11.40
C GLY A 427 24.18 -12.20 -12.82
N ALA A 428 23.91 -10.92 -12.96
CA ALA A 428 23.75 -10.23 -14.25
C ALA A 428 25.11 -9.86 -14.90
N LEU A 429 26.18 -10.52 -14.55
CA LEU A 429 27.54 -10.25 -15.06
C LEU A 429 27.99 -8.78 -14.87
N GLY A 430 27.63 -8.20 -13.75
CA GLY A 430 28.03 -6.85 -13.34
C GLY A 430 27.16 -5.74 -13.89
N LEU A 431 25.99 -6.05 -14.45
CA LEU A 431 24.98 -5.07 -14.84
C LEU A 431 24.05 -4.80 -13.66
N HIS A 432 24.11 -3.61 -13.11
CA HIS A 432 23.20 -3.13 -12.09
C HIS A 432 21.89 -2.67 -12.74
N ARG A 433 20.77 -3.25 -12.35
CA ARG A 433 19.45 -2.92 -12.86
C ARG A 433 18.56 -2.36 -11.74
N PRO A 434 17.64 -1.44 -12.06
CA PRO A 434 16.64 -1.00 -11.11
C PRO A 434 15.76 -2.18 -10.70
N VAL A 435 15.34 -2.19 -9.44
CA VAL A 435 14.36 -3.16 -8.95
C VAL A 435 12.97 -2.69 -9.37
N THR A 436 12.10 -3.61 -9.78
CA THR A 436 10.72 -3.27 -10.14
C THR A 436 9.73 -4.29 -9.61
N PHE A 437 8.54 -3.79 -9.23
CA PHE A 437 7.37 -4.61 -8.90
C PHE A 437 6.37 -4.72 -10.05
N ARG A 438 6.62 -4.01 -11.16
CA ARG A 438 5.81 -4.15 -12.37
C ARG A 438 6.41 -5.22 -13.26
N ARG A 439 5.55 -5.98 -13.91
CA ARG A 439 5.95 -6.87 -14.99
C ARG A 439 6.59 -6.07 -16.10
N VAL A 440 7.68 -6.58 -16.64
CA VAL A 440 8.38 -5.99 -17.78
C VAL A 440 8.45 -6.98 -18.94
N ASP A 441 8.24 -6.48 -20.17
CA ASP A 441 8.24 -7.32 -21.38
C ASP A 441 9.65 -7.62 -21.88
N ALA A 442 10.62 -6.76 -21.53
CA ALA A 442 12.00 -6.91 -21.91
C ALA A 442 12.95 -6.42 -20.79
N PRO A 443 14.14 -7.01 -20.66
CA PRO A 443 15.12 -6.56 -19.68
C PRO A 443 15.44 -5.07 -19.85
N PRO A 444 15.33 -4.26 -18.78
CA PRO A 444 15.72 -2.85 -18.84
C PRO A 444 17.23 -2.72 -19.04
N ALA A 445 17.65 -1.59 -19.58
CA ALA A 445 19.06 -1.24 -19.64
C ALA A 445 19.63 -1.20 -18.23
N GLY A 446 20.79 -1.80 -18.02
CA GLY A 446 21.51 -1.77 -16.73
C GLY A 446 22.77 -0.93 -16.83
N GLU A 447 23.19 -0.37 -15.69
CA GLU A 447 24.46 0.31 -15.56
C GLU A 447 25.58 -0.68 -15.25
N ARG A 448 26.79 -0.46 -15.82
CA ARG A 448 27.94 -1.32 -15.58
C ARG A 448 28.57 -1.01 -14.22
N ALA A 449 28.19 -1.77 -13.18
CA ALA A 449 28.78 -1.64 -11.83
C ALA A 449 30.08 -2.43 -11.66
N LEU A 450 30.22 -3.57 -12.37
CA LEU A 450 31.44 -4.38 -12.35
C LEU A 450 31.82 -4.81 -13.77
N PRO A 451 33.14 -4.97 -14.05
CA PRO A 451 33.60 -5.66 -15.25
C PRO A 451 33.00 -7.07 -15.34
N ALA A 452 32.51 -7.46 -16.50
CA ALA A 452 31.87 -8.77 -16.70
C ALA A 452 32.76 -9.96 -16.32
N LYS A 453 34.08 -9.82 -16.53
CA LYS A 453 35.06 -10.83 -16.11
C LYS A 453 35.08 -10.98 -14.59
N VAL A 454 35.12 -9.87 -13.85
CA VAL A 454 35.12 -9.86 -12.38
C VAL A 454 33.86 -10.53 -11.84
N ALA A 455 32.68 -10.20 -12.39
CA ALA A 455 31.42 -10.79 -11.96
C ALA A 455 31.38 -12.31 -12.24
N ARG A 456 31.88 -12.76 -13.40
CA ARG A 456 31.98 -14.17 -13.77
C ARG A 456 32.92 -14.95 -12.83
N ASP A 457 34.10 -14.37 -12.59
CA ASP A 457 35.07 -14.96 -11.66
C ASP A 457 34.48 -15.09 -10.25
N LEU A 458 33.79 -14.06 -9.79
CA LEU A 458 33.14 -14.03 -8.48
C LEU A 458 31.99 -15.02 -8.36
N MET A 459 31.17 -15.23 -9.43
CA MET A 459 30.15 -16.29 -9.43
C MET A 459 30.76 -17.69 -9.25
N ALA A 460 31.87 -17.98 -9.94
CA ALA A 460 32.56 -19.28 -9.79
C ALA A 460 33.10 -19.44 -8.35
N LEU A 461 33.65 -18.39 -7.75
CA LEU A 461 34.08 -18.40 -6.36
C LEU A 461 32.93 -18.63 -5.39
N LEU A 462 31.79 -18.01 -5.63
CA LEU A 462 30.58 -18.16 -4.82
C LEU A 462 29.92 -19.55 -4.96
N GLU A 463 30.01 -20.17 -6.12
CA GLU A 463 29.63 -21.59 -6.29
C GLU A 463 30.48 -22.49 -5.39
N GLY A 464 31.79 -22.22 -5.28
CA GLY A 464 32.70 -22.92 -4.37
C GLY A 464 32.29 -22.80 -2.88
N VAL A 465 31.60 -21.76 -2.46
CA VAL A 465 31.07 -21.68 -1.09
C VAL A 465 30.05 -22.77 -0.79
N VAL A 466 29.31 -23.21 -1.82
CA VAL A 466 28.29 -24.26 -1.71
C VAL A 466 28.89 -25.66 -1.96
N THR A 467 29.80 -25.79 -2.92
CA THR A 467 30.28 -27.10 -3.43
C THR A 467 31.56 -27.58 -2.80
N ASN A 468 32.45 -26.69 -2.29
CA ASN A 468 33.73 -27.09 -1.74
C ASN A 468 33.60 -27.79 -0.37
N THR A 469 34.44 -28.77 -0.12
CA THR A 469 34.53 -29.41 1.20
C THR A 469 34.89 -28.37 2.28
N GLY A 470 34.07 -28.28 3.33
CA GLY A 470 34.21 -27.28 4.38
C GLY A 470 33.62 -25.91 4.05
N GLY A 471 33.04 -25.74 2.87
CA GLY A 471 32.29 -24.52 2.51
C GLY A 471 31.11 -24.30 3.41
N THR A 472 30.87 -23.02 3.81
CA THR A 472 29.82 -22.64 4.76
C THR A 472 28.40 -22.72 4.17
N GLY A 473 28.26 -22.82 2.85
CA GLY A 473 27.00 -22.80 2.10
C GLY A 473 26.43 -24.16 1.71
N GLY A 474 27.05 -25.29 2.09
CA GLY A 474 26.68 -26.64 1.62
C GLY A 474 25.18 -26.99 1.80
N LYS A 475 24.50 -26.45 2.80
CA LYS A 475 23.05 -26.65 3.01
C LYS A 475 22.18 -26.03 1.92
N ALA A 476 22.70 -25.11 1.11
CA ALA A 476 22.00 -24.48 0.00
C ALA A 476 22.06 -25.27 -1.30
N ALA A 477 22.77 -26.38 -1.36
CA ALA A 477 22.88 -27.22 -2.54
C ALA A 477 21.50 -27.78 -2.94
N VAL A 478 21.16 -27.65 -4.24
CA VAL A 478 19.92 -28.18 -4.81
C VAL A 478 20.28 -29.15 -5.93
N PRO A 479 19.84 -30.41 -5.88
CA PRO A 479 20.10 -31.37 -6.95
C PRO A 479 19.59 -30.85 -8.31
N GLY A 480 20.48 -30.95 -9.32
CA GLY A 480 20.16 -30.49 -10.68
C GLY A 480 20.33 -28.99 -10.93
N TYR A 481 20.70 -28.21 -9.90
CA TYR A 481 20.96 -26.76 -10.03
C TYR A 481 22.38 -26.41 -9.63
N ARG A 482 22.93 -25.39 -10.30
CA ARG A 482 24.13 -24.70 -9.84
C ARG A 482 23.72 -23.61 -8.86
N VAL A 483 24.23 -23.68 -7.64
CA VAL A 483 23.92 -22.72 -6.57
C VAL A 483 25.22 -22.02 -6.18
N ALA A 484 25.17 -20.69 -6.22
CA ALA A 484 26.24 -19.82 -5.77
C ALA A 484 25.70 -18.87 -4.67
N GLY A 485 26.47 -18.60 -3.63
CA GLY A 485 25.98 -17.75 -2.55
C GLY A 485 26.97 -17.52 -1.44
N LYS A 486 26.54 -16.79 -0.40
CA LYS A 486 27.33 -16.51 0.80
C LYS A 486 26.47 -16.53 2.04
N THR A 487 26.90 -17.24 3.06
CA THR A 487 26.32 -17.19 4.39
C THR A 487 26.72 -15.92 5.12
N GLY A 488 25.81 -15.35 5.91
CA GLY A 488 26.05 -14.20 6.77
C GLY A 488 25.69 -14.50 8.22
N THR A 489 26.48 -13.95 9.14
CA THR A 489 26.17 -13.89 10.56
C THR A 489 26.64 -12.54 11.06
N ALA A 490 25.75 -11.77 11.66
CA ALA A 490 26.10 -10.49 12.23
C ALA A 490 25.55 -10.39 13.65
N TRP A 491 26.39 -9.99 14.59
CA TRP A 491 25.96 -9.69 15.94
C TRP A 491 25.22 -8.36 15.97
N LYS A 492 24.15 -8.30 16.76
CA LYS A 492 23.37 -7.07 16.87
C LYS A 492 24.14 -6.02 17.66
N ALA A 493 24.27 -4.82 17.09
CA ALA A 493 24.83 -3.66 17.79
C ALA A 493 23.94 -3.29 19.00
N ILE A 494 24.58 -3.06 20.13
CA ILE A 494 23.96 -2.60 21.39
C ILE A 494 24.78 -1.44 21.97
N PRO A 495 24.24 -0.62 22.87
CA PRO A 495 25.05 0.37 23.57
C PRO A 495 26.28 -0.26 24.23
N GLY A 496 27.47 0.23 23.86
CA GLY A 496 28.75 -0.28 24.38
C GLY A 496 29.38 -1.41 23.57
N GLY A 497 28.78 -1.88 22.45
CA GLY A 497 29.37 -2.89 21.57
C GLY A 497 28.39 -3.78 20.85
N TYR A 498 28.65 -5.06 20.82
CA TYR A 498 27.82 -6.09 20.15
C TYR A 498 27.34 -7.14 21.12
N SER A 499 26.08 -7.54 21.00
CA SER A 499 25.52 -8.66 21.76
C SER A 499 26.11 -9.97 21.25
N ARG A 500 26.51 -10.88 22.14
CA ARG A 500 26.94 -12.24 21.78
C ARG A 500 25.78 -13.22 21.65
N ASP A 501 24.60 -12.83 22.19
CA ASP A 501 23.40 -13.69 22.27
C ASP A 501 22.28 -13.26 21.33
N ARG A 502 22.50 -12.20 20.55
CA ARG A 502 21.49 -11.64 19.59
C ARG A 502 22.14 -11.43 18.24
N TYR A 503 21.45 -11.91 17.23
CA TYR A 503 21.83 -11.85 15.83
C TYR A 503 20.82 -11.03 15.04
#